data_c81274ea25e866127adcd916e96edb43
#
_entry.id   c81274ea25e866127adcd916e96edb43
#
_cell.length_a   1.000
_cell.length_b   1.000
_cell.length_c   1.000
_cell.angle_alpha   90.00
_cell.angle_beta   90.00
_cell.angle_gamma   90.00
#
_symmetry.space_group_name_H-M   'P 1'
#
loop_
_entity.id
_entity.type
_entity.pdbx_description
1 polymer ?
#
loop_
_entity_poly.entity_id
_entity_poly.type
_entity_poly.pdbx_seq_one_letter_code
_entity_poly.pdbx_strand_id
1 'polypeptide(L)'
;MCIRVSFGWMEKPAKVVGFLLTYVLLAAIVVGIWLVAPVISFIIFLGISMLHFGRGDISQSSRANALMESMARGGLVIGGISLFHKAEVELIFQALVGDETGMVWLFLESIVVVTLLSIGLTALTKTGNDRGYFLAEISGLSVLFYLTPPLFGFAFYFCLVHTSRHVSNMQSILKDTISKFNIKGSTLALSLLTWAVGLVILAQQSSNVGLEDALLQVIFIGLAALTVPHMILVDGIVERQEGTKIA
;
A
#
# COMPACT_ATOMS: atom_id res chain seq x y z
N MET A 1 2.19 -28.85 9.47
CA MET A 1 0.82 -29.35 9.66
C MET A 1 -0.19 -28.29 10.09
N CYS A 2 0.22 -27.14 10.65
CA CYS A 2 -0.70 -26.10 11.15
C CYS A 2 -1.25 -25.10 10.09
N ILE A 3 -0.60 -24.93 8.95
CA ILE A 3 -1.07 -24.00 7.88
C ILE A 3 -2.36 -24.50 7.22
N ARG A 4 -2.58 -25.80 7.19
CA ARG A 4 -3.78 -26.44 6.63
C ARG A 4 -5.08 -26.09 7.38
N VAL A 5 -5.01 -25.74 8.65
CA VAL A 5 -6.18 -25.45 9.48
C VAL A 5 -6.71 -24.03 9.27
N SER A 6 -5.85 -23.08 8.91
CA SER A 6 -6.21 -21.66 8.79
C SER A 6 -6.99 -21.29 7.53
N PHE A 7 -6.80 -22.00 6.43
CA PHE A 7 -7.53 -21.77 5.17
C PHE A 7 -8.65 -22.77 4.89
N GLY A 8 -8.88 -23.75 5.76
CA GLY A 8 -10.00 -24.70 5.66
C GLY A 8 -11.40 -24.03 5.69
N TRP A 9 -11.49 -22.77 6.12
CA TRP A 9 -12.71 -22.00 6.04
C TRP A 9 -13.03 -21.54 4.60
N MET A 10 -12.04 -21.44 3.70
CA MET A 10 -12.25 -21.15 2.27
C MET A 10 -12.93 -22.29 1.51
N GLU A 11 -12.96 -23.49 2.06
CA GLU A 11 -13.70 -24.63 1.48
C GLU A 11 -15.23 -24.46 1.62
N LYS A 12 -15.70 -23.53 2.47
CA LYS A 12 -17.13 -23.27 2.67
C LYS A 12 -17.53 -22.01 1.88
N PRO A 13 -18.35 -22.14 0.81
CA PRO A 13 -18.71 -21.01 -0.05
C PRO A 13 -19.37 -19.85 0.71
N ALA A 14 -20.15 -20.14 1.76
CA ALA A 14 -20.77 -19.11 2.59
C ALA A 14 -19.74 -18.23 3.32
N LYS A 15 -18.59 -18.77 3.73
CA LYS A 15 -17.52 -17.98 4.39
C LYS A 15 -16.75 -17.12 3.41
N VAL A 16 -16.55 -17.60 2.19
CA VAL A 16 -15.94 -16.82 1.11
C VAL A 16 -16.82 -15.64 0.75
N VAL A 17 -18.13 -15.87 0.60
CA VAL A 17 -19.09 -14.81 0.33
C VAL A 17 -19.12 -13.81 1.49
N GLY A 18 -19.15 -14.27 2.75
CA GLY A 18 -19.09 -13.38 3.91
C GLY A 18 -17.82 -12.52 3.94
N PHE A 19 -16.66 -13.09 3.61
CA PHE A 19 -15.40 -12.36 3.51
C PHE A 19 -15.46 -11.28 2.41
N LEU A 20 -15.96 -11.63 1.22
CA LEU A 20 -16.09 -10.68 0.11
C LEU A 20 -17.07 -9.55 0.44
N LEU A 21 -18.20 -9.87 1.08
CA LEU A 21 -19.16 -8.85 1.51
C LEU A 21 -18.54 -7.90 2.56
N THR A 22 -17.80 -8.43 3.52
CA THR A 22 -17.09 -7.62 4.51
C THR A 22 -16.05 -6.72 3.85
N TYR A 23 -15.31 -7.25 2.87
CA TYR A 23 -14.32 -6.49 2.11
C TYR A 23 -14.98 -5.33 1.34
N VAL A 24 -16.06 -5.61 0.60
CA VAL A 24 -16.81 -4.59 -0.17
C VAL A 24 -17.42 -3.54 0.77
N LEU A 25 -17.97 -3.97 1.90
CA LEU A 25 -18.54 -3.05 2.90
C LEU A 25 -17.45 -2.10 3.46
N LEU A 26 -16.29 -2.63 3.83
CA LEU A 26 -15.17 -1.82 4.29
C LEU A 26 -14.68 -0.86 3.20
N ALA A 27 -14.59 -1.32 1.95
CA ALA A 27 -14.24 -0.46 0.82
C ALA A 27 -15.24 0.69 0.64
N ALA A 28 -16.54 0.40 0.72
CA ALA A 28 -17.58 1.41 0.64
C ALA A 28 -17.51 2.42 1.81
N ILE A 29 -17.19 1.95 3.01
CA ILE A 29 -16.98 2.83 4.18
C ILE A 29 -15.78 3.75 3.94
N VAL A 30 -14.66 3.24 3.42
CA VAL A 30 -13.48 4.05 3.11
C VAL A 30 -13.82 5.15 2.10
N VAL A 31 -14.51 4.80 1.01
CA VAL A 31 -14.97 5.80 0.03
C VAL A 31 -15.91 6.81 0.67
N GLY A 32 -16.90 6.37 1.46
CA GLY A 32 -17.84 7.25 2.15
C GLY A 32 -17.16 8.24 3.08
N ILE A 33 -16.17 7.79 3.88
CA ILE A 33 -15.37 8.67 4.75
C ILE A 33 -14.55 9.65 3.93
N TRP A 34 -13.96 9.20 2.81
CA TRP A 34 -13.19 10.09 1.93
C TRP A 34 -14.05 11.21 1.35
N LEU A 35 -15.27 10.93 0.92
CA LEU A 35 -16.17 11.94 0.38
C LEU A 35 -16.61 12.99 1.41
N VAL A 36 -16.63 12.63 2.70
CA VAL A 36 -17.03 13.55 3.80
C VAL A 36 -15.84 14.30 4.37
N ALA A 37 -14.69 13.66 4.48
CA ALA A 37 -13.48 14.21 5.10
C ALA A 37 -12.22 13.88 4.28
N PRO A 38 -12.05 14.47 3.08
CA PRO A 38 -11.00 14.08 2.13
C PRO A 38 -9.59 14.27 2.70
N VAL A 39 -9.30 15.39 3.37
CA VAL A 39 -7.97 15.70 3.93
C VAL A 39 -7.55 14.65 4.97
N ILE A 40 -8.42 14.36 5.93
CA ILE A 40 -8.14 13.40 7.01
C ILE A 40 -8.00 12.00 6.43
N SER A 41 -8.88 11.61 5.51
CA SER A 41 -8.85 10.31 4.84
C SER A 41 -7.55 10.11 4.07
N PHE A 42 -7.10 11.15 3.36
CA PHE A 42 -5.86 11.11 2.60
C PHE A 42 -4.63 11.00 3.53
N ILE A 43 -4.56 11.78 4.61
CA ILE A 43 -3.48 11.69 5.61
C ILE A 43 -3.41 10.28 6.21
N ILE A 44 -4.56 9.71 6.61
CA ILE A 44 -4.62 8.34 7.14
C ILE A 44 -4.16 7.34 6.10
N PHE A 45 -4.60 7.47 4.85
CA PHE A 45 -4.19 6.61 3.75
C PHE A 45 -2.69 6.66 3.50
N LEU A 46 -2.07 7.85 3.48
CA LEU A 46 -0.63 8.01 3.33
C LEU A 46 0.14 7.35 4.49
N GLY A 47 -0.31 7.54 5.73
CA GLY A 47 0.30 6.93 6.92
C GLY A 47 0.23 5.41 6.91
N ILE A 48 -0.94 4.86 6.59
CA ILE A 48 -1.14 3.42 6.45
C ILE A 48 -0.28 2.86 5.31
N SER A 49 -0.26 3.53 4.15
CA SER A 49 0.54 3.12 2.99
C SER A 49 2.03 3.11 3.30
N MET A 50 2.53 4.12 4.04
CA MET A 50 3.92 4.15 4.50
C MET A 50 4.28 2.91 5.32
N LEU A 51 3.45 2.55 6.29
CA LEU A 51 3.70 1.37 7.12
C LEU A 51 3.58 0.07 6.32
N HIS A 52 2.60 -0.02 5.41
CA HIS A 52 2.39 -1.19 4.58
C HIS A 52 3.56 -1.45 3.63
N PHE A 53 3.96 -0.44 2.87
CA PHE A 53 5.11 -0.56 1.97
C PHE A 53 6.39 -0.89 2.73
N GLY A 54 6.60 -0.22 3.86
CA GLY A 54 7.76 -0.48 4.68
C GLY A 54 7.82 -1.90 5.23
N ARG A 55 6.71 -2.42 5.76
CA ARG A 55 6.63 -3.79 6.31
C ARG A 55 6.81 -4.87 5.24
N GLY A 56 6.26 -4.66 4.05
CA GLY A 56 6.38 -5.60 2.93
C GLY A 56 7.82 -5.79 2.44
N ASP A 57 8.69 -4.84 2.74
CA ASP A 57 10.06 -4.79 2.23
C ASP A 57 11.14 -5.21 3.26
N ILE A 58 10.75 -5.56 4.49
CA ILE A 58 11.71 -5.95 5.55
C ILE A 58 12.13 -7.41 5.40
N SER A 59 13.43 -7.67 5.40
CA SER A 59 13.99 -8.98 5.70
C SER A 59 14.10 -9.17 7.22
N GLN A 60 14.05 -10.42 7.70
CA GLN A 60 14.00 -10.80 9.12
C GLN A 60 14.92 -9.92 10.03
N SER A 61 14.28 -9.10 10.87
CA SER A 61 14.97 -8.22 11.83
C SER A 61 14.28 -8.28 13.20
N SER A 62 14.94 -7.85 14.25
CA SER A 62 14.30 -7.72 15.57
C SER A 62 13.15 -6.71 15.50
N ARG A 63 12.09 -6.89 16.33
CA ARG A 63 10.86 -6.06 16.25
C ARG A 63 11.12 -4.54 16.28
N ALA A 64 12.04 -4.06 17.09
CA ALA A 64 12.38 -2.63 17.17
C ALA A 64 13.07 -2.13 15.91
N ASN A 65 14.03 -2.90 15.38
CA ASN A 65 14.73 -2.57 14.14
C ASN A 65 13.78 -2.68 12.93
N ALA A 66 12.80 -3.60 12.97
CA ALA A 66 11.80 -3.77 11.93
C ALA A 66 10.92 -2.52 11.75
N LEU A 67 10.50 -1.88 12.84
CA LEU A 67 9.71 -0.65 12.75
C LEU A 67 10.52 0.51 12.14
N MET A 68 11.77 0.69 12.59
CA MET A 68 12.64 1.74 12.04
C MET A 68 12.93 1.51 10.56
N GLU A 69 13.25 0.27 10.18
CA GLU A 69 13.47 -0.10 8.77
C GLU A 69 12.20 0.09 7.92
N SER A 70 11.03 -0.24 8.47
CA SER A 70 9.74 0.01 7.83
C SER A 70 9.49 1.50 7.58
N MET A 71 9.76 2.34 8.59
CA MET A 71 9.62 3.79 8.45
C MET A 71 10.62 4.37 7.44
N ALA A 72 11.85 3.86 7.41
CA ALA A 72 12.86 4.28 6.44
C ALA A 72 12.44 3.98 4.99
N ARG A 73 11.98 2.75 4.72
CA ARG A 73 11.60 2.29 3.37
C ARG A 73 10.28 2.91 2.90
N GLY A 74 9.23 2.75 3.70
CA GLY A 74 7.89 3.24 3.36
C GLY A 74 7.82 4.78 3.35
N GLY A 75 8.53 5.43 4.27
CA GLY A 75 8.61 6.89 4.31
C GLY A 75 9.35 7.47 3.12
N LEU A 76 10.37 6.78 2.60
CA LEU A 76 11.04 7.19 1.36
C LEU A 76 10.08 7.15 0.16
N VAL A 77 9.22 6.14 0.07
CA VAL A 77 8.24 6.04 -1.03
C VAL A 77 7.23 7.18 -0.96
N ILE A 78 6.65 7.44 0.20
CA ILE A 78 5.60 8.46 0.37
C ILE A 78 6.21 9.87 0.45
N GLY A 79 7.16 10.08 1.35
CA GLY A 79 7.76 11.39 1.60
C GLY A 79 8.79 11.79 0.54
N GLY A 80 9.59 10.83 0.05
CA GLY A 80 10.65 11.10 -0.93
C GLY A 80 10.10 11.58 -2.27
N ILE A 81 9.12 10.86 -2.84
CA ILE A 81 8.45 11.27 -4.09
C ILE A 81 7.85 12.67 -3.94
N SER A 82 7.14 12.91 -2.84
CA SER A 82 6.47 14.19 -2.58
C SER A 82 7.47 15.35 -2.43
N LEU A 83 8.60 15.10 -1.78
CA LEU A 83 9.62 16.13 -1.57
C LEU A 83 10.36 16.51 -2.86
N PHE A 84 10.72 15.52 -3.69
CA PHE A 84 11.47 15.76 -4.92
C PHE A 84 10.64 16.49 -5.98
N HIS A 85 9.31 16.34 -5.97
CA HIS A 85 8.41 16.87 -6.99
C HIS A 85 7.27 17.69 -6.39
N LYS A 86 7.58 18.57 -5.42
CA LYS A 86 6.58 19.31 -4.62
C LYS A 86 5.53 20.01 -5.48
N ALA A 87 5.91 20.67 -6.57
CA ALA A 87 4.99 21.39 -7.43
C ALA A 87 3.99 20.48 -8.18
N GLU A 88 4.48 19.35 -8.70
CA GLU A 88 3.63 18.39 -9.41
C GLU A 88 2.70 17.64 -8.43
N VAL A 89 3.23 17.28 -7.26
CA VAL A 89 2.49 16.59 -6.20
C VAL A 89 1.42 17.50 -5.59
N GLU A 90 1.66 18.82 -5.51
CA GLU A 90 0.65 19.79 -5.08
C GLU A 90 -0.60 19.73 -5.96
N LEU A 91 -0.44 19.67 -7.28
CA LEU A 91 -1.58 19.53 -8.21
C LEU A 91 -2.36 18.23 -7.99
N ILE A 92 -1.64 17.13 -7.71
CA ILE A 92 -2.27 15.85 -7.35
C ILE A 92 -3.08 15.98 -6.05
N PHE A 93 -2.53 16.63 -5.04
CA PHE A 93 -3.22 16.83 -3.77
C PHE A 93 -4.46 17.70 -3.91
N GLN A 94 -4.36 18.79 -4.67
CA GLN A 94 -5.53 19.64 -4.96
C GLN A 94 -6.65 18.87 -5.65
N ALA A 95 -6.33 17.99 -6.59
CA ALA A 95 -7.32 17.12 -7.23
C ALA A 95 -8.00 16.14 -6.24
N LEU A 96 -7.29 15.74 -5.17
CA LEU A 96 -7.77 14.71 -4.21
C LEU A 96 -8.49 15.30 -3.00
N VAL A 97 -8.02 16.44 -2.49
CA VAL A 97 -8.50 17.01 -1.23
C VAL A 97 -8.98 18.47 -1.37
N GLY A 98 -8.90 19.06 -2.57
CA GLY A 98 -9.21 20.46 -2.80
C GLY A 98 -8.05 21.38 -2.37
N ASP A 99 -8.34 22.67 -2.16
CA ASP A 99 -7.33 23.69 -1.87
C ASP A 99 -6.69 23.59 -0.48
N GLU A 100 -7.25 22.77 0.42
CA GLU A 100 -6.77 22.63 1.82
C GLU A 100 -5.61 21.63 1.95
N THR A 101 -4.54 21.79 1.18
CA THR A 101 -3.38 20.89 1.18
C THR A 101 -2.41 21.10 2.34
N GLY A 102 -2.50 22.19 3.07
CA GLY A 102 -1.56 22.59 4.11
C GLY A 102 -1.34 21.53 5.20
N MET A 103 -2.41 20.87 5.67
CA MET A 103 -2.31 19.78 6.65
C MET A 103 -1.62 18.53 6.09
N VAL A 104 -1.83 18.24 4.80
CA VAL A 104 -1.18 17.12 4.11
C VAL A 104 0.32 17.36 4.03
N TRP A 105 0.74 18.58 3.70
CA TRP A 105 2.16 18.95 3.65
C TRP A 105 2.82 18.90 5.03
N LEU A 106 2.18 19.42 6.06
CA LEU A 106 2.70 19.34 7.43
C LEU A 106 2.93 17.89 7.85
N PHE A 107 2.00 17.00 7.52
CA PHE A 107 2.14 15.58 7.78
C PHE A 107 3.31 14.95 6.98
N LEU A 108 3.42 15.25 5.69
CA LEU A 108 4.50 14.75 4.84
C LEU A 108 5.88 15.24 5.26
N GLU A 109 6.01 16.51 5.62
CA GLU A 109 7.26 17.08 6.13
C GLU A 109 7.67 16.36 7.43
N SER A 110 6.71 16.04 8.29
CA SER A 110 6.96 15.21 9.48
C SER A 110 7.42 13.80 9.12
N ILE A 111 6.78 13.16 8.11
CA ILE A 111 7.21 11.86 7.59
C ILE A 111 8.64 11.92 7.07
N VAL A 112 9.01 12.96 6.31
CA VAL A 112 10.37 13.09 5.77
C VAL A 112 11.41 13.14 6.89
N VAL A 113 11.17 13.92 7.96
CA VAL A 113 12.06 13.98 9.13
C VAL A 113 12.20 12.60 9.77
N VAL A 114 11.08 11.92 10.04
CA VAL A 114 11.08 10.57 10.62
C VAL A 114 11.81 9.59 9.71
N THR A 115 11.64 9.69 8.40
CA THR A 115 12.29 8.84 7.39
C THR A 115 13.81 9.02 7.42
N LEU A 116 14.29 10.25 7.40
CA LEU A 116 15.73 10.54 7.43
C LEU A 116 16.39 10.03 8.72
N LEU A 117 15.75 10.27 9.87
CA LEU A 117 16.19 9.72 11.15
C LEU A 117 16.21 8.19 11.14
N SER A 118 15.16 7.57 10.61
CA SER A 118 15.04 6.11 10.52
C SER A 118 16.07 5.50 9.57
N ILE A 119 16.39 6.14 8.44
CA ILE A 119 17.49 5.72 7.54
C ILE A 119 18.83 5.77 8.28
N GLY A 120 19.13 6.87 8.96
CA GLY A 120 20.37 7.04 9.72
C GLY A 120 20.50 5.97 10.81
N LEU A 121 19.49 5.79 11.65
CA LEU A 121 19.47 4.80 12.73
C LEU A 121 19.58 3.36 12.19
N THR A 122 18.83 3.04 11.13
CA THR A 122 18.91 1.71 10.50
C THR A 122 20.29 1.45 9.92
N ALA A 123 20.90 2.44 9.27
CA ALA A 123 22.26 2.33 8.75
C ALA A 123 23.31 2.15 9.86
N LEU A 124 23.10 2.70 11.05
CA LEU A 124 23.99 2.51 12.20
C LEU A 124 23.83 1.12 12.85
N THR A 125 22.62 0.58 12.88
CA THR A 125 22.34 -0.74 13.50
C THR A 125 22.70 -1.92 12.61
N LYS A 126 22.64 -1.75 11.28
CA LYS A 126 23.06 -2.79 10.31
C LYS A 126 24.58 -2.83 10.15
N THR A 127 25.14 -4.01 9.92
CA THR A 127 26.57 -4.24 9.74
C THR A 127 26.90 -5.00 8.46
N GLY A 128 28.12 -4.90 7.98
CA GLY A 128 28.61 -5.67 6.84
C GLY A 128 27.78 -5.48 5.56
N ASN A 129 27.50 -6.58 4.89
CA ASN A 129 26.79 -6.59 3.61
C ASN A 129 25.33 -6.10 3.73
N ASP A 130 24.66 -6.35 4.86
CA ASP A 130 23.26 -5.92 5.07
C ASP A 130 23.14 -4.39 5.07
N ARG A 131 24.12 -3.70 5.63
CA ARG A 131 24.20 -2.24 5.56
C ARG A 131 24.40 -1.76 4.12
N GLY A 132 25.30 -2.43 3.38
CA GLY A 132 25.54 -2.11 1.98
C GLY A 132 24.30 -2.28 1.10
N TYR A 133 23.61 -3.39 1.24
CA TYR A 133 22.35 -3.63 0.49
C TYR A 133 21.25 -2.63 0.85
N PHE A 134 21.08 -2.34 2.13
CA PHE A 134 20.10 -1.34 2.57
C PHE A 134 20.39 0.04 1.98
N LEU A 135 21.63 0.52 2.09
CA LEU A 135 22.02 1.83 1.55
C LEU A 135 21.94 1.89 0.03
N ALA A 136 22.33 0.81 -0.67
CA ALA A 136 22.21 0.74 -2.12
C ALA A 136 20.77 0.80 -2.58
N GLU A 137 19.87 0.12 -1.87
CA GLU A 137 18.43 0.15 -2.18
C GLU A 137 17.81 1.53 -1.91
N ILE A 138 18.06 2.13 -0.74
CA ILE A 138 17.58 3.49 -0.42
C ILE A 138 18.09 4.50 -1.44
N SER A 139 19.39 4.43 -1.79
CA SER A 139 20.01 5.34 -2.77
C SER A 139 19.42 5.11 -4.18
N GLY A 140 19.25 3.85 -4.60
CA GLY A 140 18.68 3.52 -5.90
C GLY A 140 17.23 4.01 -6.04
N LEU A 141 16.40 3.80 -5.01
CA LEU A 141 15.02 4.32 -4.99
C LEU A 141 15.00 5.85 -4.95
N SER A 142 15.89 6.50 -4.20
CA SER A 142 15.99 7.96 -4.16
C SER A 142 16.33 8.54 -5.53
N VAL A 143 17.29 7.93 -6.24
CA VAL A 143 17.66 8.33 -7.61
C VAL A 143 16.48 8.11 -8.57
N LEU A 144 15.80 6.96 -8.48
CA LEU A 144 14.61 6.69 -9.29
C LEU A 144 13.55 7.77 -9.09
N PHE A 145 13.19 8.06 -7.83
CA PHE A 145 12.15 9.04 -7.50
C PHE A 145 12.53 10.48 -7.86
N TYR A 146 13.82 10.80 -7.81
CA TYR A 146 14.31 12.11 -8.23
C TYR A 146 14.25 12.31 -9.75
N LEU A 147 14.57 11.25 -10.53
CA LEU A 147 14.65 11.33 -12.00
C LEU A 147 13.32 11.11 -12.73
N THR A 148 12.30 10.58 -12.04
CA THR A 148 11.02 10.22 -12.67
C THR A 148 9.87 11.07 -12.15
N PRO A 149 8.87 11.39 -13.00
CA PRO A 149 7.64 12.05 -12.54
C PRO A 149 6.97 11.28 -11.41
N PRO A 150 6.26 11.94 -10.47
CA PRO A 150 5.74 11.34 -9.24
C PRO A 150 4.90 10.07 -9.47
N LEU A 151 3.93 10.14 -10.37
CA LEU A 151 3.06 9.01 -10.68
C LEU A 151 3.80 7.84 -11.30
N PHE A 152 4.79 8.13 -12.16
CA PHE A 152 5.59 7.09 -12.78
C PHE A 152 6.52 6.41 -11.76
N GLY A 153 7.22 7.18 -10.95
CA GLY A 153 8.08 6.68 -9.87
C GLY A 153 7.30 5.80 -8.89
N PHE A 154 6.11 6.25 -8.48
CA PHE A 154 5.22 5.49 -7.63
C PHE A 154 4.73 4.19 -8.30
N ALA A 155 4.26 4.25 -9.56
CA ALA A 155 3.79 3.09 -10.29
C ALA A 155 4.91 2.06 -10.51
N PHE A 156 6.12 2.52 -10.84
CA PHE A 156 7.29 1.66 -10.99
C PHE A 156 7.60 0.92 -9.69
N TYR A 157 7.72 1.65 -8.58
CA TYR A 157 7.95 1.03 -7.27
C TYR A 157 6.84 0.04 -6.91
N PHE A 158 5.58 0.47 -7.02
CA PHE A 158 4.43 -0.35 -6.64
C PHE A 158 4.33 -1.65 -7.46
N CYS A 159 4.45 -1.56 -8.79
CA CYS A 159 4.27 -2.71 -9.67
C CYS A 159 5.49 -3.65 -9.68
N LEU A 160 6.71 -3.10 -9.71
CA LEU A 160 7.91 -3.91 -9.91
C LEU A 160 8.62 -4.27 -8.61
N VAL A 161 8.65 -3.39 -7.62
CA VAL A 161 9.34 -3.66 -6.36
C VAL A 161 8.39 -4.27 -5.34
N HIS A 162 7.34 -3.54 -4.96
CA HIS A 162 6.42 -3.96 -3.90
C HIS A 162 5.62 -5.20 -4.29
N THR A 163 4.95 -5.19 -5.45
CA THR A 163 4.11 -6.31 -5.88
C THR A 163 4.91 -7.59 -6.10
N SER A 164 6.10 -7.52 -6.70
CA SER A 164 6.93 -8.71 -6.92
C SER A 164 7.40 -9.34 -5.60
N ARG A 165 7.78 -8.54 -4.60
CA ARG A 165 8.11 -9.00 -3.25
C ARG A 165 6.90 -9.61 -2.55
N HIS A 166 5.77 -8.93 -2.59
CA HIS A 166 4.54 -9.40 -1.97
C HIS A 166 4.07 -10.73 -2.58
N VAL A 167 4.07 -10.86 -3.91
CA VAL A 167 3.71 -12.09 -4.61
C VAL A 167 4.68 -13.23 -4.28
N SER A 168 5.99 -12.96 -4.26
CA SER A 168 7.00 -13.98 -3.90
C SER A 168 6.81 -14.50 -2.47
N ASN A 169 6.55 -13.61 -1.52
CA ASN A 169 6.28 -13.97 -0.14
C ASN A 169 4.98 -14.79 -0.01
N MET A 170 3.93 -14.37 -0.71
CA MET A 170 2.63 -15.03 -0.70
C MET A 170 2.69 -16.42 -1.36
N GLN A 171 3.44 -16.56 -2.46
CA GLN A 171 3.63 -17.86 -3.13
C GLN A 171 4.31 -18.88 -2.22
N SER A 172 5.26 -18.46 -1.38
CA SER A 172 5.92 -19.35 -0.42
C SER A 172 4.94 -19.88 0.64
N ILE A 173 3.96 -19.08 1.03
CA ILE A 173 2.92 -19.44 2.03
C ILE A 173 1.83 -20.30 1.42
N LEU A 174 1.48 -20.08 0.16
CA LEU A 174 0.30 -20.68 -0.50
C LEU A 174 0.63 -21.91 -1.35
N LYS A 175 1.88 -22.34 -1.50
CA LYS A 175 2.29 -23.47 -2.37
C LYS A 175 1.45 -24.73 -2.21
N ASP A 176 1.02 -25.03 -1.00
CA ASP A 176 0.21 -26.23 -0.70
C ASP A 176 -1.31 -26.04 -0.90
N THR A 177 -1.77 -24.79 -0.98
CA THR A 177 -3.21 -24.46 -1.06
C THR A 177 -3.66 -24.19 -2.49
N ILE A 178 -2.74 -23.70 -3.34
CA ILE A 178 -3.00 -23.23 -4.72
C ILE A 178 -3.46 -24.36 -5.66
N SER A 179 -3.14 -25.61 -5.39
CA SER A 179 -3.42 -26.73 -6.33
C SER A 179 -4.91 -27.03 -6.52
N LYS A 180 -5.80 -26.51 -5.67
CA LYS A 180 -7.23 -26.86 -5.67
C LYS A 180 -8.17 -25.76 -6.19
N PHE A 181 -7.71 -24.56 -6.43
CA PHE A 181 -8.57 -23.43 -6.82
C PHE A 181 -8.18 -22.88 -8.20
N ASN A 182 -9.17 -22.56 -9.03
CA ASN A 182 -8.92 -21.90 -10.33
C ASN A 182 -8.61 -20.42 -10.11
N ILE A 183 -7.43 -20.16 -9.51
CA ILE A 183 -6.96 -18.82 -9.11
C ILE A 183 -6.90 -17.88 -10.32
N LYS A 184 -6.49 -18.38 -11.47
CA LYS A 184 -6.37 -17.56 -12.70
C LYS A 184 -7.72 -17.00 -13.14
N GLY A 185 -8.77 -17.83 -13.13
CA GLY A 185 -10.11 -17.40 -13.53
C GLY A 185 -10.75 -16.39 -12.56
N SER A 186 -10.63 -16.64 -11.25
CA SER A 186 -11.17 -15.71 -10.25
C SER A 186 -10.42 -14.39 -10.20
N THR A 187 -9.09 -14.40 -10.32
CA THR A 187 -8.28 -13.17 -10.38
C THR A 187 -8.64 -12.34 -11.61
N LEU A 188 -8.75 -12.98 -12.78
CA LEU A 188 -9.15 -12.30 -14.01
C LEU A 188 -10.56 -11.67 -13.88
N ALA A 189 -11.53 -12.42 -13.37
CA ALA A 189 -12.89 -11.92 -13.19
C ALA A 189 -12.96 -10.73 -12.22
N LEU A 190 -12.27 -10.79 -11.08
CA LEU A 190 -12.20 -9.69 -10.13
C LEU A 190 -11.46 -8.46 -10.70
N SER A 191 -10.38 -8.68 -11.45
CA SER A 191 -9.67 -7.59 -12.12
C SER A 191 -10.54 -6.90 -13.16
N LEU A 192 -11.23 -7.65 -14.01
CA LEU A 192 -12.15 -7.10 -15.01
C LEU A 192 -13.32 -6.34 -14.35
N LEU A 193 -13.86 -6.85 -13.24
CA LEU A 193 -14.90 -6.17 -12.49
C LEU A 193 -14.39 -4.84 -11.92
N THR A 194 -13.20 -4.83 -11.31
CA THR A 194 -12.57 -3.61 -10.77
C THR A 194 -12.35 -2.58 -11.86
N TRP A 195 -11.84 -2.99 -13.03
CA TRP A 195 -11.66 -2.11 -14.19
C TRP A 195 -12.99 -1.56 -14.70
N ALA A 196 -14.02 -2.41 -14.82
CA ALA A 196 -15.32 -1.98 -15.29
C ALA A 196 -15.95 -0.94 -14.34
N VAL A 197 -15.92 -1.18 -13.04
CA VAL A 197 -16.39 -0.22 -12.02
C VAL A 197 -15.60 1.09 -12.09
N GLY A 198 -14.27 1.01 -12.15
CA GLY A 198 -13.40 2.18 -12.26
C GLY A 198 -13.71 3.03 -13.51
N LEU A 199 -13.91 2.39 -14.67
CA LEU A 199 -14.26 3.09 -15.92
C LEU A 199 -15.64 3.76 -15.86
N VAL A 200 -16.63 3.13 -15.23
CA VAL A 200 -17.97 3.73 -15.05
C VAL A 200 -17.88 4.96 -14.16
N ILE A 201 -17.17 4.86 -13.02
CA ILE A 201 -16.97 6.00 -12.12
C ILE A 201 -16.20 7.12 -12.83
N LEU A 202 -15.13 6.78 -13.57
CA LEU A 202 -14.36 7.74 -14.35
C LEU A 202 -15.23 8.49 -15.36
N ALA A 203 -16.06 7.77 -16.11
CA ALA A 203 -16.95 8.37 -17.10
C ALA A 203 -17.97 9.33 -16.47
N GLN A 204 -18.46 9.01 -15.26
CA GLN A 204 -19.38 9.90 -14.52
C GLN A 204 -18.64 11.11 -13.94
N GLN A 205 -17.47 10.90 -13.36
CA GLN A 205 -16.72 11.95 -12.66
C GLN A 205 -16.05 12.94 -13.62
N SER A 206 -15.58 12.47 -14.78
CA SER A 206 -14.91 13.31 -15.79
C SER A 206 -15.79 14.43 -16.35
N SER A 207 -17.12 14.28 -16.31
CA SER A 207 -18.06 15.34 -16.68
C SER A 207 -18.18 16.44 -15.63
N ASN A 208 -17.79 16.19 -14.38
CA ASN A 208 -17.93 17.12 -13.26
C ASN A 208 -16.64 17.92 -12.98
N VAL A 209 -15.49 17.25 -12.99
CA VAL A 209 -14.20 17.86 -12.57
C VAL A 209 -13.12 17.85 -13.66
N GLY A 210 -13.41 17.32 -14.83
CA GLY A 210 -12.43 17.11 -15.90
C GLY A 210 -11.77 15.73 -15.83
N LEU A 211 -11.15 15.34 -16.95
CA LEU A 211 -10.64 13.96 -17.09
C LEU A 211 -9.41 13.71 -16.21
N GLU A 212 -8.50 14.68 -16.11
CA GLU A 212 -7.24 14.50 -15.34
C GLU A 212 -7.52 14.35 -13.84
N ASP A 213 -8.30 15.25 -13.27
CA ASP A 213 -8.67 15.18 -11.84
C ASP A 213 -9.52 13.95 -11.54
N ALA A 214 -10.45 13.61 -12.42
CA ALA A 214 -11.25 12.38 -12.29
C ALA A 214 -10.39 11.12 -12.29
N LEU A 215 -9.37 11.05 -13.15
CA LEU A 215 -8.41 9.94 -13.16
C LEU A 215 -7.64 9.84 -11.84
N LEU A 216 -7.12 10.96 -11.32
CA LEU A 216 -6.42 10.99 -10.05
C LEU A 216 -7.33 10.53 -8.90
N GLN A 217 -8.56 11.05 -8.82
CA GLN A 217 -9.54 10.67 -7.81
C GLN A 217 -9.87 9.17 -7.88
N VAL A 218 -10.20 8.64 -9.06
CA VAL A 218 -10.54 7.23 -9.24
C VAL A 218 -9.37 6.32 -8.88
N ILE A 219 -8.14 6.67 -9.26
CA ILE A 219 -6.94 5.88 -8.94
C ILE A 219 -6.67 5.90 -7.44
N PHE A 220 -6.54 7.06 -6.81
CA PHE A 220 -6.13 7.15 -5.41
C PHE A 220 -7.22 6.73 -4.43
N ILE A 221 -8.47 7.14 -4.65
CA ILE A 221 -9.60 6.72 -3.80
C ILE A 221 -9.87 5.21 -4.00
N GLY A 222 -9.78 4.73 -5.24
CA GLY A 222 -9.87 3.31 -5.56
C GLY A 222 -8.74 2.49 -4.92
N LEU A 223 -7.50 3.00 -4.94
CA LEU A 223 -6.38 2.37 -4.26
C LEU A 223 -6.59 2.32 -2.74
N ALA A 224 -7.07 3.40 -2.13
CA ALA A 224 -7.41 3.43 -0.71
C ALA A 224 -8.53 2.43 -0.37
N ALA A 225 -9.59 2.41 -1.19
CA ALA A 225 -10.73 1.50 -1.03
C ALA A 225 -10.35 0.01 -1.13
N LEU A 226 -9.30 -0.31 -1.89
CA LEU A 226 -8.79 -1.69 -2.01
C LEU A 226 -7.72 -2.01 -0.96
N THR A 227 -6.81 -1.09 -0.70
CA THR A 227 -5.65 -1.33 0.18
C THR A 227 -6.05 -1.38 1.65
N VAL A 228 -6.91 -0.46 2.12
CA VAL A 228 -7.29 -0.40 3.55
C VAL A 228 -8.00 -1.68 4.01
N PRO A 229 -9.04 -2.19 3.32
CA PRO A 229 -9.64 -3.48 3.66
C PRO A 229 -8.65 -4.66 3.55
N HIS A 230 -7.79 -4.64 2.52
CA HIS A 230 -6.75 -5.66 2.34
C HIS A 230 -5.86 -5.74 3.58
N MET A 231 -5.34 -4.63 4.05
CA MET A 231 -4.48 -4.58 5.23
C MET A 231 -5.20 -5.05 6.50
N ILE A 232 -6.42 -4.58 6.73
CA ILE A 232 -7.19 -4.94 7.93
C ILE A 232 -7.52 -6.45 7.94
N LEU A 233 -7.94 -6.99 6.82
CA LEU A 233 -8.42 -8.37 6.72
C LEU A 233 -7.31 -9.38 6.50
N VAL A 234 -6.33 -9.07 5.65
CA VAL A 234 -5.27 -10.01 5.28
C VAL A 234 -4.12 -9.95 6.27
N ASP A 235 -3.57 -8.76 6.53
CA ASP A 235 -2.44 -8.61 7.47
C ASP A 235 -2.87 -8.95 8.89
N GLY A 236 -4.09 -8.54 9.31
CA GLY A 236 -4.64 -8.88 10.62
C GLY A 236 -4.89 -10.40 10.81
N ILE A 237 -5.18 -11.16 9.74
CA ILE A 237 -5.29 -12.62 9.80
C ILE A 237 -3.90 -13.25 9.89
N VAL A 238 -2.93 -12.76 9.12
CA VAL A 238 -1.56 -13.29 9.11
C VAL A 238 -0.86 -13.08 10.45
N GLU A 239 -0.96 -11.87 11.03
CA GLU A 239 -0.37 -11.57 12.35
C GLU A 239 -0.95 -12.43 13.48
N ARG A 240 -2.27 -12.70 13.46
CA ARG A 240 -2.89 -13.61 14.45
C ARG A 240 -2.36 -15.03 14.36
N GLN A 241 -1.98 -15.49 13.18
CA GLN A 241 -1.44 -16.84 12.98
C GLN A 241 0.03 -16.93 13.44
N GLU A 242 0.81 -15.90 13.28
CA GLU A 242 2.20 -15.86 13.78
C GLU A 242 2.24 -15.75 15.32
N GLY A 243 1.35 -14.96 15.92
CA GLY A 243 1.22 -14.84 17.37
C GLY A 243 0.84 -16.15 18.07
N THR A 244 0.06 -17.01 17.41
CA THR A 244 -0.34 -18.34 17.94
C THR A 244 0.77 -19.39 17.85
N LYS A 245 1.83 -19.16 17.06
CA LYS A 245 2.99 -20.05 16.97
C LYS A 245 4.05 -19.82 18.05
N ILE A 246 3.95 -18.69 18.78
CA ILE A 246 4.95 -18.27 19.78
C ILE A 246 4.41 -18.47 21.21
N ALA A 247 3.13 -18.77 21.37
CA ALA A 247 2.48 -19.14 22.62
C ALA A 247 2.31 -20.68 22.71
#